data_238da8f9e8493f7ee9a4fb31669644cb
#
_entry.id   238da8f9e8493f7ee9a4fb31669644cb
#
_cell.length_a   1.000
_cell.length_b   1.000
_cell.length_c   1.000
_cell.angle_alpha   90.00
_cell.angle_beta   90.00
_cell.angle_gamma   90.00
#
_symmetry.space_group_name_H-M   'P 1'
#
loop_
_entity.id
_entity.type
_entity.pdbx_description
1 polymer ?
#
loop_
_entity_poly.entity_id
_entity_poly.type
_entity_poly.pdbx_seq_one_letter_code
_entity_poly.pdbx_strand_id
1 'polypeptide(L)'
;VIAGGTDVASARFLSPRQARDLPRARIACYPSSTIGTRYPDPFHLGSHSYGFNPWEHNGIVYTCRGGHIDISHLRKACDWTAYLAWHIRQALLSDKATFSYRMREPSKHYLQFEYPQGWASLPPDVRERIAADIAIQVAAYCTYMGMVWHEILTWFGYKAVAFYTEYPSAFSWEDVYSNLLGCRLAVEALRDPDRDFDEALTARIDEELQRLGVQPKPAAWQAGQAVRGQWFVGDFLFCDIVKRNFDIGWDDGFVTPWIVPGTGGCSDASPAIYAVPSLSALREYGFSVKYEIEPREWERKEILSILYPPGRGQTRRIEPAQHFGAIMQYVRAQAIHRYGTYVDDPTLPSPVAPQLAVVKPAGTETAVAQSPVATGASLGMQSQAAREETRSGRYGYEGVEPASGGAGRGQKLTTNDVLTFAYFWLGEEP
;
A
#
# COMPACT_ATOMS: atom_id res chain seq x y z
N VAL A 1 -21.70 -14.09 -30.63
CA VAL A 1 -22.14 -15.18 -29.74
C VAL A 1 -21.26 -15.09 -28.51
N ILE A 2 -21.73 -14.41 -27.45
CA ILE A 2 -21.03 -14.31 -26.17
C ILE A 2 -21.48 -15.55 -25.37
N ALA A 3 -20.67 -16.58 -25.37
CA ALA A 3 -20.87 -17.77 -24.57
C ALA A 3 -19.91 -17.72 -23.36
N GLY A 4 -20.47 -17.83 -22.16
CA GLY A 4 -19.74 -18.16 -20.94
C GLY A 4 -19.54 -17.04 -19.92
N GLY A 5 -20.43 -16.06 -19.83
CA GLY A 5 -20.44 -15.15 -18.68
C GLY A 5 -21.14 -15.78 -17.49
N THR A 6 -20.47 -15.96 -16.36
CA THR A 6 -21.12 -16.12 -15.07
C THR A 6 -22.11 -14.97 -14.89
N ASP A 7 -23.26 -15.29 -14.32
CA ASP A 7 -24.41 -14.40 -14.20
C ASP A 7 -24.06 -13.15 -13.33
N VAL A 8 -23.55 -12.08 -13.94
CA VAL A 8 -23.17 -10.81 -13.27
C VAL A 8 -24.39 -9.88 -13.12
N ALA A 9 -25.60 -10.40 -13.43
CA ALA A 9 -26.84 -9.62 -13.40
C ALA A 9 -27.22 -9.04 -12.03
N SER A 10 -26.47 -9.40 -10.96
CA SER A 10 -26.80 -9.03 -9.58
C SER A 10 -25.63 -8.44 -8.77
N ALA A 11 -24.57 -7.93 -9.44
CA ALA A 11 -23.46 -7.32 -8.71
C ALA A 11 -23.94 -6.21 -7.75
N ARG A 12 -23.58 -6.31 -6.47
CA ARG A 12 -24.00 -5.39 -5.41
C ARG A 12 -22.87 -4.41 -5.06
N PHE A 13 -22.92 -3.25 -5.69
CA PHE A 13 -22.03 -2.15 -5.41
C PHE A 13 -22.37 -1.44 -4.10
N LEU A 14 -21.42 -0.65 -3.61
CA LEU A 14 -21.69 0.29 -2.53
C LEU A 14 -22.93 1.14 -2.86
N SER A 15 -23.68 1.51 -1.82
CA SER A 15 -24.75 2.49 -1.99
C SER A 15 -24.17 3.83 -2.43
N PRO A 16 -24.94 4.70 -3.12
CA PRO A 16 -24.48 6.04 -3.48
C PRO A 16 -24.04 6.89 -2.28
N ARG A 17 -24.55 6.60 -1.09
CA ARG A 17 -24.15 7.28 0.15
C ARG A 17 -22.76 6.84 0.59
N GLN A 18 -22.49 5.54 0.64
CA GLN A 18 -21.18 4.99 1.01
C GLN A 18 -20.09 5.44 0.02
N ALA A 19 -20.38 5.41 -1.29
CA ALA A 19 -19.44 5.77 -2.34
C ALA A 19 -19.10 7.29 -2.40
N ARG A 20 -19.76 8.16 -1.64
CA ARG A 20 -19.37 9.58 -1.52
C ARG A 20 -18.15 9.76 -0.64
N ASP A 21 -17.98 8.90 0.35
CA ASP A 21 -16.90 8.98 1.31
C ASP A 21 -15.74 8.10 0.84
N LEU A 22 -14.52 8.61 0.96
CA LEU A 22 -13.32 7.82 0.71
C LEU A 22 -13.26 6.64 1.71
N PRO A 23 -12.73 5.49 1.28
CA PRO A 23 -12.46 4.39 2.19
C PRO A 23 -11.75 4.86 3.46
N ARG A 24 -12.20 4.40 4.61
CA ARG A 24 -11.63 4.81 5.89
C ARG A 24 -10.18 4.34 6.03
N ALA A 25 -9.37 5.09 6.77
CA ALA A 25 -8.06 4.63 7.17
C ALA A 25 -8.21 3.49 8.20
N ARG A 26 -7.37 2.46 8.06
CA ARG A 26 -7.16 1.44 9.07
C ARG A 26 -5.68 1.44 9.42
N ILE A 27 -5.37 1.32 10.70
CA ILE A 27 -3.98 1.24 11.16
C ILE A 27 -3.48 -0.16 10.83
N ALA A 28 -2.45 -0.22 10.00
CA ALA A 28 -1.77 -1.46 9.67
C ALA A 28 -0.96 -1.97 10.89
N CYS A 29 -0.79 -3.27 10.96
CA CYS A 29 0.08 -3.95 11.91
C CYS A 29 1.10 -4.75 11.11
N TYR A 30 2.23 -5.08 11.72
CA TYR A 30 3.19 -5.99 11.13
C TYR A 30 3.67 -7.00 12.20
N PRO A 31 3.92 -8.25 11.83
CA PRO A 31 4.14 -9.33 12.80
C PRO A 31 5.51 -9.26 13.47
N SER A 32 6.34 -8.31 13.09
CA SER A 32 7.67 -8.09 13.65
C SER A 32 7.68 -7.36 14.99
N SER A 33 6.59 -6.69 15.40
CA SER A 33 6.54 -5.96 16.66
C SER A 33 5.87 -6.78 17.76
N THR A 34 6.42 -6.72 18.98
CA THR A 34 5.78 -7.29 20.18
C THR A 34 4.89 -6.29 20.89
N ILE A 35 5.13 -4.98 20.67
CA ILE A 35 4.38 -3.90 21.28
C ILE A 35 3.65 -3.14 20.15
N GLY A 36 2.37 -2.88 20.33
CA GLY A 36 1.56 -2.17 19.36
C GLY A 36 0.97 -3.03 18.23
N THR A 37 1.52 -4.21 17.96
CA THR A 37 0.90 -5.16 17.05
C THR A 37 -0.28 -5.83 17.73
N ARG A 38 -1.41 -5.79 17.05
CA ARG A 38 -2.62 -6.48 17.50
C ARG A 38 -2.69 -7.86 16.86
N TYR A 39 -2.96 -8.85 17.70
CA TYR A 39 -3.25 -10.21 17.27
C TYR A 39 -4.70 -10.52 17.68
N PRO A 40 -5.68 -10.27 16.81
CA PRO A 40 -7.08 -10.56 17.12
C PRO A 40 -7.31 -12.07 17.22
N ASP A 41 -8.42 -12.45 17.82
CA ASP A 41 -8.93 -13.80 17.66
C ASP A 41 -9.46 -13.96 16.22
N PRO A 42 -8.85 -14.84 15.40
CA PRO A 42 -9.23 -14.94 13.99
C PRO A 42 -10.64 -15.51 13.76
N PHE A 43 -11.25 -16.11 14.79
CA PHE A 43 -12.62 -16.61 14.77
C PHE A 43 -13.64 -15.57 15.21
N HIS A 44 -13.19 -14.38 15.64
CA HIS A 44 -14.01 -13.27 16.11
C HIS A 44 -13.49 -11.92 15.60
N LEU A 45 -13.30 -11.82 14.27
CA LEU A 45 -12.82 -10.58 13.64
C LEU A 45 -13.88 -9.47 13.59
N GLY A 46 -15.13 -9.80 13.93
CA GLY A 46 -16.26 -8.88 13.79
C GLY A 46 -16.66 -8.62 12.34
N SER A 47 -17.88 -8.15 12.15
CA SER A 47 -18.42 -7.85 10.83
C SER A 47 -17.61 -6.72 10.17
N HIS A 48 -17.29 -6.92 8.89
CA HIS A 48 -16.73 -5.84 8.08
C HIS A 48 -17.73 -4.70 7.94
N SER A 49 -17.23 -3.48 7.87
CA SER A 49 -18.03 -2.33 7.49
C SER A 49 -17.18 -1.33 6.70
N TYR A 50 -17.72 -0.89 5.56
CA TYR A 50 -17.14 0.21 4.79
C TYR A 50 -17.11 1.50 5.61
N GLY A 51 -18.14 1.74 6.42
CA GLY A 51 -18.21 2.83 7.39
C GLY A 51 -17.47 2.53 8.71
N PHE A 52 -17.64 3.43 9.68
CA PHE A 52 -17.09 3.21 11.02
C PHE A 52 -17.79 2.07 11.75
N ASN A 53 -17.00 1.10 12.24
CA ASN A 53 -17.47 0.01 13.08
C ASN A 53 -16.47 -0.25 14.21
N PRO A 54 -16.81 0.06 15.46
CA PRO A 54 -15.92 -0.16 16.61
C PRO A 54 -15.71 -1.64 16.95
N TRP A 55 -16.58 -2.53 16.46
CA TRP A 55 -16.51 -3.98 16.69
C TRP A 55 -15.69 -4.73 15.63
N GLU A 56 -15.13 -4.02 14.68
CA GLU A 56 -14.23 -4.58 13.68
C GLU A 56 -12.83 -4.75 14.26
N HIS A 57 -12.38 -5.98 14.43
CA HIS A 57 -11.05 -6.28 14.93
C HIS A 57 -10.06 -6.40 13.78
N ASN A 58 -9.03 -5.58 13.81
CA ASN A 58 -7.92 -5.56 12.85
C ASN A 58 -6.63 -6.00 13.54
N GLY A 59 -5.68 -6.47 12.75
CA GLY A 59 -4.37 -6.92 13.23
C GLY A 59 -3.88 -8.14 12.46
N ILE A 60 -2.88 -8.81 13.00
CA ILE A 60 -2.20 -9.93 12.36
C ILE A 60 -2.84 -11.25 12.79
N VAL A 61 -3.22 -12.05 11.81
CA VAL A 61 -3.58 -13.47 11.99
C VAL A 61 -2.55 -14.36 11.29
N TYR A 62 -2.52 -15.64 11.60
CA TYR A 62 -1.66 -16.61 10.93
C TYR A 62 -2.47 -17.73 10.31
N THR A 63 -2.09 -18.14 9.10
CA THR A 63 -2.70 -19.23 8.37
C THR A 63 -1.63 -20.18 7.84
N CYS A 64 -1.94 -21.47 7.77
CA CYS A 64 -0.97 -22.48 7.31
C CYS A 64 -0.56 -22.29 5.85
N ARG A 65 -1.44 -21.76 5.01
CA ARG A 65 -1.23 -21.65 3.57
C ARG A 65 -1.00 -20.23 3.08
N GLY A 66 -1.29 -19.22 3.87
CA GLY A 66 -1.11 -17.80 3.56
C GLY A 66 -0.06 -17.12 4.44
N GLY A 67 0.49 -17.83 5.46
CA GLY A 67 1.38 -17.21 6.43
C GLY A 67 0.67 -16.16 7.29
N HIS A 68 1.39 -15.11 7.66
CA HIS A 68 0.79 -13.95 8.31
C HIS A 68 -0.08 -13.17 7.31
N ILE A 69 -1.21 -12.69 7.80
CA ILE A 69 -2.14 -11.83 7.06
C ILE A 69 -2.46 -10.62 7.92
N ASP A 70 -2.22 -9.41 7.41
CA ASP A 70 -2.72 -8.18 8.02
C ASP A 70 -4.16 -7.92 7.58
N ILE A 71 -5.08 -8.09 8.51
CA ILE A 71 -6.51 -7.86 8.30
C ILE A 71 -6.81 -6.39 7.99
N SER A 72 -5.97 -5.44 8.45
CA SER A 72 -6.11 -4.02 8.10
C SER A 72 -5.82 -3.78 6.63
N HIS A 73 -4.71 -4.33 6.11
CA HIS A 73 -4.34 -4.24 4.69
C HIS A 73 -5.37 -4.94 3.81
N LEU A 74 -5.80 -6.14 4.19
CA LEU A 74 -6.84 -6.87 3.50
C LEU A 74 -8.12 -6.04 3.37
N ARG A 75 -8.67 -5.55 4.50
CA ARG A 75 -9.91 -4.76 4.51
C ARG A 75 -9.76 -3.42 3.80
N LYS A 76 -8.60 -2.75 3.92
CA LYS A 76 -8.28 -1.52 3.19
C LYS A 76 -8.34 -1.75 1.67
N ALA A 77 -7.74 -2.84 1.19
CA ALA A 77 -7.78 -3.20 -0.22
C ALA A 77 -9.21 -3.55 -0.69
N CYS A 78 -10.01 -4.20 0.16
CA CYS A 78 -11.42 -4.46 -0.13
C CYS A 78 -12.20 -3.18 -0.34
N ASP A 79 -12.10 -2.23 0.58
CA ASP A 79 -12.84 -0.96 0.50
C ASP A 79 -12.45 -0.14 -0.71
N TRP A 80 -11.15 -0.04 -1.01
CA TRP A 80 -10.69 0.68 -2.20
C TRP A 80 -11.18 0.03 -3.49
N THR A 81 -11.21 -1.31 -3.55
CA THR A 81 -11.75 -2.03 -4.70
C THR A 81 -13.25 -1.73 -4.87
N ALA A 82 -14.04 -1.78 -3.81
CA ALA A 82 -15.46 -1.49 -3.87
C ALA A 82 -15.74 -0.02 -4.23
N TYR A 83 -14.99 0.91 -3.64
CA TYR A 83 -15.08 2.34 -3.96
C TYR A 83 -14.80 2.61 -5.44
N LEU A 84 -13.68 2.11 -5.95
CA LEU A 84 -13.30 2.32 -7.34
C LEU A 84 -14.27 1.62 -8.29
N ALA A 85 -14.74 0.42 -7.97
CA ALA A 85 -15.72 -0.29 -8.80
C ALA A 85 -16.99 0.54 -8.99
N TRP A 86 -17.52 1.15 -7.93
CA TRP A 86 -18.68 2.03 -8.04
C TRP A 86 -18.41 3.22 -8.98
N HIS A 87 -17.30 3.94 -8.76
CA HIS A 87 -16.98 5.14 -9.54
C HIS A 87 -16.65 4.84 -11.00
N ILE A 88 -15.92 3.75 -11.27
CA ILE A 88 -15.59 3.31 -12.63
C ILE A 88 -16.87 2.91 -13.36
N ARG A 89 -17.77 2.16 -12.72
CA ARG A 89 -19.08 1.82 -13.30
C ARG A 89 -19.86 3.07 -13.70
N GLN A 90 -19.92 4.10 -12.83
CA GLN A 90 -20.58 5.38 -13.19
C GLN A 90 -19.90 6.07 -14.36
N ALA A 91 -18.57 6.02 -14.44
CA ALA A 91 -17.82 6.60 -15.56
C ALA A 91 -18.14 5.89 -16.88
N LEU A 92 -18.17 4.55 -16.88
CA LEU A 92 -18.48 3.73 -18.05
C LEU A 92 -19.92 3.94 -18.55
N LEU A 93 -20.89 3.98 -17.63
CA LEU A 93 -22.30 4.22 -17.98
C LEU A 93 -22.56 5.64 -18.50
N SER A 94 -21.70 6.59 -18.14
CA SER A 94 -21.73 7.97 -18.61
C SER A 94 -20.83 8.22 -19.83
N ASP A 95 -20.32 7.18 -20.48
CA ASP A 95 -19.46 7.22 -21.66
C ASP A 95 -18.22 8.13 -21.51
N LYS A 96 -17.67 8.20 -20.27
CA LYS A 96 -16.49 9.02 -20.00
C LYS A 96 -15.24 8.37 -20.60
N ALA A 97 -14.51 9.09 -21.43
CA ALA A 97 -13.25 8.61 -21.98
C ALA A 97 -12.13 8.56 -20.92
N THR A 98 -12.25 9.31 -19.82
CA THR A 98 -11.24 9.37 -18.77
C THR A 98 -11.86 9.42 -17.40
N PHE A 99 -11.16 8.82 -16.43
CA PHE A 99 -11.47 8.91 -15.01
C PHE A 99 -10.17 9.13 -14.22
N SER A 100 -10.21 9.91 -13.15
CA SER A 100 -9.03 10.11 -12.30
C SER A 100 -9.42 10.21 -10.84
N TYR A 101 -8.55 9.69 -9.98
CA TYR A 101 -8.77 9.67 -8.55
C TYR A 101 -7.46 9.85 -7.79
N ARG A 102 -7.54 9.97 -6.49
CA ARG A 102 -6.41 9.86 -5.54
C ARG A 102 -6.81 8.86 -4.48
N MET A 103 -5.83 8.08 -4.06
CA MET A 103 -5.93 7.33 -2.84
C MET A 103 -5.62 8.27 -1.65
N ARG A 104 -4.96 7.80 -0.63
CA ARG A 104 -4.60 8.69 0.49
C ARG A 104 -3.28 9.43 0.25
N GLU A 105 -2.44 8.89 -0.60
CA GLU A 105 -1.19 9.49 -1.05
C GLU A 105 -1.46 10.68 -1.99
N PRO A 106 -0.50 11.65 -2.09
CA PRO A 106 -0.60 12.78 -3.03
C PRO A 106 -0.69 12.40 -4.49
N SER A 107 -0.18 11.24 -4.89
CA SER A 107 -0.21 10.71 -6.26
C SER A 107 -1.59 10.75 -6.87
N LYS A 108 -1.66 11.06 -8.15
CA LYS A 108 -2.91 11.05 -8.91
C LYS A 108 -2.92 9.91 -9.92
N HIS A 109 -4.00 9.16 -9.92
CA HIS A 109 -4.24 8.00 -10.74
C HIS A 109 -5.17 8.37 -11.89
N TYR A 110 -4.86 7.88 -13.09
CA TYR A 110 -5.59 8.18 -14.32
C TYR A 110 -5.97 6.90 -15.04
N LEU A 111 -7.19 6.83 -15.48
CA LEU A 111 -7.72 5.81 -16.38
C LEU A 111 -8.16 6.46 -17.68
N GLN A 112 -7.81 5.82 -18.79
CA GLN A 112 -8.33 6.14 -20.12
C GLN A 112 -9.06 4.90 -20.64
N PHE A 113 -10.31 5.08 -21.07
CA PHE A 113 -11.17 4.01 -21.55
C PHE A 113 -11.30 4.11 -23.07
N GLU A 114 -11.07 3.00 -23.73
CA GLU A 114 -11.41 2.81 -25.14
C GLU A 114 -12.60 1.84 -25.21
N TYR A 115 -13.69 2.31 -25.77
CA TYR A 115 -14.95 1.58 -25.85
C TYR A 115 -15.03 0.78 -27.13
N PRO A 116 -15.66 -0.41 -27.12
CA PRO A 116 -15.93 -1.16 -28.35
C PRO A 116 -16.91 -0.41 -29.24
N GLN A 117 -16.81 -0.66 -30.54
CA GLN A 117 -17.78 -0.15 -31.52
C GLN A 117 -19.20 -0.62 -31.14
N GLY A 118 -20.15 0.30 -31.18
CA GLY A 118 -21.56 0.00 -30.86
C GLY A 118 -21.89 0.02 -29.36
N TRP A 119 -20.94 0.35 -28.49
CA TRP A 119 -21.16 0.42 -27.04
C TRP A 119 -22.40 1.25 -26.67
N ALA A 120 -22.53 2.46 -27.22
CA ALA A 120 -23.63 3.37 -26.91
C ALA A 120 -25.00 2.85 -27.45
N SER A 121 -25.00 1.92 -28.39
CA SER A 121 -26.19 1.31 -28.98
C SER A 121 -26.65 0.05 -28.33
N LEU A 122 -25.91 -0.47 -27.33
CA LEU A 122 -26.32 -1.65 -26.58
C LEU A 122 -27.56 -1.36 -25.73
N PRO A 123 -28.44 -2.36 -25.53
CA PRO A 123 -29.55 -2.27 -24.57
C PRO A 123 -29.04 -1.84 -23.18
N PRO A 124 -29.80 -1.02 -22.43
CA PRO A 124 -29.38 -0.49 -21.15
C PRO A 124 -28.98 -1.57 -20.13
N ASP A 125 -29.70 -2.68 -20.06
CA ASP A 125 -29.45 -3.82 -19.19
C ASP A 125 -28.14 -4.57 -19.56
N VAL A 126 -27.85 -4.67 -20.87
CA VAL A 126 -26.60 -5.25 -21.37
C VAL A 126 -25.41 -4.36 -21.04
N ARG A 127 -25.55 -3.05 -21.28
CA ARG A 127 -24.51 -2.07 -20.90
C ARG A 127 -24.23 -2.08 -19.41
N GLU A 128 -25.28 -2.13 -18.60
CA GLU A 128 -25.19 -2.18 -17.14
C GLU A 128 -24.37 -3.39 -16.68
N ARG A 129 -24.73 -4.58 -17.18
CA ARG A 129 -24.05 -5.83 -16.84
C ARG A 129 -22.57 -5.81 -17.25
N ILE A 130 -22.27 -5.38 -18.50
CA ILE A 130 -20.89 -5.29 -18.98
C ILE A 130 -20.11 -4.23 -18.19
N ALA A 131 -20.70 -3.05 -17.95
CA ALA A 131 -20.07 -2.00 -17.16
C ALA A 131 -19.77 -2.45 -15.72
N ALA A 132 -20.65 -3.24 -15.12
CA ALA A 132 -20.46 -3.78 -13.78
C ALA A 132 -19.26 -4.73 -13.75
N ASP A 133 -19.16 -5.69 -14.67
CA ASP A 133 -18.05 -6.64 -14.68
C ASP A 133 -16.71 -5.97 -14.99
N ILE A 134 -16.65 -5.08 -15.98
CA ILE A 134 -15.46 -4.29 -16.30
C ILE A 134 -15.03 -3.45 -15.09
N ALA A 135 -15.97 -2.75 -14.46
CA ALA A 135 -15.66 -1.88 -13.32
C ALA A 135 -15.05 -2.65 -12.15
N ILE A 136 -15.57 -3.83 -11.83
CA ILE A 136 -15.02 -4.69 -10.77
C ILE A 136 -13.58 -5.13 -11.10
N GLN A 137 -13.32 -5.58 -12.32
CA GLN A 137 -11.99 -6.03 -12.75
C GLN A 137 -10.98 -4.88 -12.76
N VAL A 138 -11.35 -3.74 -13.35
CA VAL A 138 -10.49 -2.55 -13.39
C VAL A 138 -10.22 -2.02 -11.99
N ALA A 139 -11.21 -2.00 -11.12
CA ALA A 139 -11.05 -1.57 -9.73
C ALA A 139 -10.07 -2.45 -8.96
N ALA A 140 -10.19 -3.77 -9.06
CA ALA A 140 -9.26 -4.71 -8.42
C ALA A 140 -7.82 -4.48 -8.90
N TYR A 141 -7.62 -4.32 -10.22
CA TYR A 141 -6.31 -4.01 -10.80
C TYR A 141 -5.76 -2.68 -10.27
N CYS A 142 -6.55 -1.62 -10.34
CA CYS A 142 -6.13 -0.28 -9.89
C CYS A 142 -5.82 -0.23 -8.39
N THR A 143 -6.61 -0.93 -7.58
CA THR A 143 -6.37 -1.03 -6.14
C THR A 143 -5.08 -1.76 -5.86
N TYR A 144 -4.88 -2.93 -6.44
CA TYR A 144 -3.66 -3.71 -6.24
C TYR A 144 -2.41 -2.92 -6.65
N MET A 145 -2.40 -2.34 -7.86
CA MET A 145 -1.29 -1.52 -8.32
C MET A 145 -1.09 -0.26 -7.46
N GLY A 146 -2.16 0.31 -6.92
CA GLY A 146 -2.08 1.43 -5.98
C GLY A 146 -1.48 1.03 -4.64
N MET A 147 -1.77 -0.18 -4.12
CA MET A 147 -1.14 -0.71 -2.91
C MET A 147 0.34 -1.03 -3.13
N VAL A 148 0.70 -1.64 -4.26
CA VAL A 148 2.12 -1.83 -4.64
C VAL A 148 2.84 -0.48 -4.77
N TRP A 149 2.18 0.53 -5.31
CA TRP A 149 2.73 1.89 -5.39
C TRP A 149 3.00 2.48 -4.00
N HIS A 150 2.13 2.24 -3.05
CA HIS A 150 2.34 2.63 -1.64
C HIS A 150 3.61 1.99 -1.07
N GLU A 151 3.82 0.69 -1.27
CA GLU A 151 5.04 -0.01 -0.84
C GLU A 151 6.31 0.56 -1.50
N ILE A 152 6.24 0.88 -2.79
CA ILE A 152 7.34 1.55 -3.49
C ILE A 152 7.63 2.91 -2.86
N LEU A 153 6.62 3.75 -2.65
CA LEU A 153 6.79 5.05 -2.00
C LEU A 153 7.41 4.93 -0.61
N THR A 154 6.93 3.97 0.16
CA THR A 154 7.42 3.67 1.51
C THR A 154 8.88 3.25 1.50
N TRP A 155 9.29 2.44 0.54
CA TRP A 155 10.70 2.08 0.32
C TRP A 155 11.59 3.31 0.10
N PHE A 156 11.14 4.28 -0.68
CA PHE A 156 11.87 5.52 -0.94
C PHE A 156 11.74 6.57 0.18
N GLY A 157 11.12 6.23 1.31
CA GLY A 157 11.08 7.05 2.51
C GLY A 157 9.85 7.93 2.67
N TYR A 158 8.77 7.63 1.93
CA TYR A 158 7.48 8.29 2.11
C TYR A 158 7.02 8.23 3.57
N LYS A 159 6.40 9.30 4.02
CA LYS A 159 5.92 9.47 5.39
C LYS A 159 4.43 9.79 5.37
N ALA A 160 3.61 8.83 5.72
CA ALA A 160 2.17 9.06 5.87
C ALA A 160 1.87 9.95 7.08
N VAL A 161 2.70 9.88 8.14
CA VAL A 161 2.65 10.72 9.33
C VAL A 161 3.95 11.54 9.43
N ALA A 162 3.84 12.85 9.60
CA ALA A 162 4.87 13.87 9.37
C ALA A 162 6.29 13.61 9.94
N PHE A 163 6.45 12.73 10.94
CA PHE A 163 7.73 12.51 11.62
C PHE A 163 8.23 11.07 11.59
N TYR A 164 7.44 10.11 11.11
CA TYR A 164 7.79 8.71 11.11
C TYR A 164 7.91 8.19 9.68
N THR A 165 9.08 7.61 9.35
CA THR A 165 9.26 6.93 8.07
C THR A 165 8.76 5.49 8.21
N GLU A 166 7.93 5.05 7.27
CA GLU A 166 7.45 3.68 7.18
C GLU A 166 8.45 2.74 6.47
N TYR A 167 9.61 3.27 6.03
CA TYR A 167 10.67 2.49 5.38
C TYR A 167 10.99 1.17 6.09
N PRO A 168 11.07 1.10 7.44
CA PRO A 168 11.36 -0.16 8.14
C PRO A 168 10.37 -1.28 7.84
N SER A 169 9.12 -0.96 7.50
CA SER A 169 8.06 -1.94 7.18
C SER A 169 7.80 -2.13 5.68
N ALA A 170 8.42 -1.33 4.80
CA ALA A 170 8.19 -1.43 3.36
C ALA A 170 8.40 -2.87 2.85
N PHE A 171 7.45 -3.39 2.10
CA PHE A 171 7.45 -4.77 1.61
C PHE A 171 7.60 -5.82 2.73
N SER A 172 6.98 -5.57 3.89
CA SER A 172 6.84 -6.61 4.91
C SER A 172 6.28 -7.89 4.29
N TRP A 173 6.71 -9.03 4.82
CA TRP A 173 6.44 -10.32 4.17
C TRP A 173 4.97 -10.70 4.05
N GLU A 174 4.07 -10.02 4.75
CA GLU A 174 2.62 -10.23 4.69
C GLU A 174 1.87 -9.19 3.84
N ASP A 175 2.47 -7.99 3.59
CA ASP A 175 1.76 -6.83 3.03
C ASP A 175 1.21 -7.08 1.63
N VAL A 176 2.08 -7.49 0.71
CA VAL A 176 1.69 -7.69 -0.70
C VAL A 176 0.61 -8.75 -0.82
N TYR A 177 0.77 -9.87 -0.09
CA TYR A 177 -0.20 -10.95 -0.12
C TYR A 177 -1.53 -10.56 0.53
N SER A 178 -1.51 -9.83 1.65
CA SER A 178 -2.71 -9.31 2.31
C SER A 178 -3.49 -8.34 1.42
N ASN A 179 -2.79 -7.44 0.73
CA ASN A 179 -3.38 -6.51 -0.22
C ASN A 179 -4.02 -7.23 -1.41
N LEU A 180 -3.32 -8.23 -1.99
CA LEU A 180 -3.86 -9.04 -3.09
C LEU A 180 -5.10 -9.81 -2.66
N LEU A 181 -5.05 -10.43 -1.48
CA LEU A 181 -6.17 -11.17 -0.91
C LEU A 181 -7.39 -10.27 -0.75
N GLY A 182 -7.20 -9.05 -0.23
CA GLY A 182 -8.27 -8.06 -0.11
C GLY A 182 -8.92 -7.69 -1.45
N CYS A 183 -8.11 -7.41 -2.49
CA CYS A 183 -8.64 -7.14 -3.82
C CYS A 183 -9.47 -8.31 -4.36
N ARG A 184 -9.01 -9.54 -4.15
CA ARG A 184 -9.68 -10.76 -4.58
C ARG A 184 -11.01 -10.96 -3.88
N LEU A 185 -11.04 -10.86 -2.54
CA LEU A 185 -12.25 -11.03 -1.75
C LEU A 185 -13.29 -9.95 -2.04
N ALA A 186 -12.86 -8.72 -2.34
CA ALA A 186 -13.76 -7.65 -2.78
C ALA A 186 -14.46 -7.97 -4.11
N VAL A 187 -13.73 -8.55 -5.08
CA VAL A 187 -14.33 -9.00 -6.34
C VAL A 187 -15.41 -10.04 -6.09
N GLU A 188 -15.14 -11.01 -5.20
CA GLU A 188 -16.10 -12.04 -4.85
C GLU A 188 -17.31 -11.47 -4.09
N ALA A 189 -17.09 -10.53 -3.16
CA ALA A 189 -18.16 -9.86 -2.42
C ALA A 189 -19.06 -8.99 -3.32
N LEU A 190 -18.46 -8.22 -4.24
CA LEU A 190 -19.23 -7.41 -5.20
C LEU A 190 -20.07 -8.24 -6.17
N ARG A 191 -19.70 -9.50 -6.41
CA ARG A 191 -20.43 -10.45 -7.24
C ARG A 191 -21.42 -11.31 -6.46
N ASP A 192 -21.54 -11.11 -5.15
CA ASP A 192 -22.51 -11.85 -4.34
C ASP A 192 -23.94 -11.39 -4.68
N PRO A 193 -24.85 -12.28 -5.11
CA PRO A 193 -26.19 -11.89 -5.54
C PRO A 193 -27.13 -11.62 -4.36
N ASP A 194 -26.85 -12.17 -3.20
CA ASP A 194 -27.81 -12.28 -2.10
C ASP A 194 -27.54 -11.29 -0.97
N ARG A 195 -26.27 -10.95 -0.75
CA ARG A 195 -25.80 -10.12 0.38
C ARG A 195 -25.36 -8.74 -0.09
N ASP A 196 -25.46 -7.73 0.77
CA ASP A 196 -24.77 -6.45 0.52
C ASP A 196 -23.24 -6.61 0.65
N PHE A 197 -22.50 -5.56 0.29
CA PHE A 197 -21.05 -5.65 0.25
C PHE A 197 -20.43 -5.97 1.63
N ASP A 198 -20.92 -5.35 2.71
CA ASP A 198 -20.35 -5.52 4.04
C ASP A 198 -20.62 -6.93 4.59
N GLU A 199 -21.84 -7.45 4.36
CA GLU A 199 -22.24 -8.81 4.74
C GLU A 199 -21.49 -9.86 3.91
N ALA A 200 -21.45 -9.68 2.59
CA ALA A 200 -20.74 -10.57 1.68
C ALA A 200 -19.27 -10.65 2.03
N LEU A 201 -18.62 -9.49 2.23
CA LEU A 201 -17.20 -9.44 2.54
C LEU A 201 -16.88 -10.07 3.90
N THR A 202 -17.75 -9.88 4.92
CA THR A 202 -17.59 -10.57 6.21
C THR A 202 -17.51 -12.07 6.01
N ALA A 203 -18.47 -12.63 5.27
CA ALA A 203 -18.51 -14.07 5.01
C ALA A 203 -17.29 -14.54 4.20
N ARG A 204 -16.89 -13.79 3.16
CA ARG A 204 -15.72 -14.14 2.33
C ARG A 204 -14.41 -14.12 3.11
N ILE A 205 -14.22 -13.18 4.04
CA ILE A 205 -13.04 -13.16 4.92
C ILE A 205 -13.01 -14.43 5.77
N ASP A 206 -14.11 -14.80 6.41
CA ASP A 206 -14.17 -15.98 7.26
C ASP A 206 -13.95 -17.28 6.47
N GLU A 207 -14.60 -17.44 5.32
CA GLU A 207 -14.45 -18.57 4.41
C GLU A 207 -12.99 -18.71 3.94
N GLU A 208 -12.36 -17.61 3.55
CA GLU A 208 -11.01 -17.63 3.02
C GLU A 208 -9.97 -17.93 4.12
N LEU A 209 -10.11 -17.36 5.31
CA LEU A 209 -9.22 -17.66 6.43
C LEU A 209 -9.31 -19.13 6.82
N GLN A 210 -10.51 -19.73 6.82
CA GLN A 210 -10.69 -21.16 7.05
C GLN A 210 -10.02 -21.99 5.94
N ARG A 211 -10.21 -21.62 4.66
CA ARG A 211 -9.60 -22.29 3.51
C ARG A 211 -8.07 -22.23 3.54
N LEU A 212 -7.50 -21.15 4.06
CA LEU A 212 -6.06 -20.98 4.25
C LEU A 212 -5.55 -21.73 5.50
N GLY A 213 -6.42 -22.32 6.31
CA GLY A 213 -6.05 -23.03 7.53
C GLY A 213 -5.66 -22.07 8.63
N VAL A 214 -6.55 -21.13 8.97
CA VAL A 214 -6.32 -20.14 10.02
C VAL A 214 -6.02 -20.80 11.35
N GLN A 215 -5.03 -20.25 12.08
CA GLN A 215 -4.54 -20.76 13.33
C GLN A 215 -5.01 -19.90 14.51
N PRO A 216 -5.15 -20.44 15.71
CA PRO A 216 -5.54 -19.67 16.90
C PRO A 216 -4.60 -18.47 17.15
N LYS A 217 -5.11 -17.42 17.79
CA LYS A 217 -4.38 -16.18 18.11
C LYS A 217 -2.92 -16.37 18.58
N PRO A 218 -2.60 -17.31 19.52
CA PRO A 218 -1.21 -17.47 19.97
C PRO A 218 -0.24 -17.88 18.84
N ALA A 219 -0.73 -18.60 17.82
CA ALA A 219 0.12 -19.06 16.72
C ALA A 219 0.64 -17.90 15.86
N ALA A 220 -0.15 -16.85 15.66
CA ALA A 220 0.28 -15.66 14.90
C ALA A 220 1.47 -14.97 15.58
N TRP A 221 1.41 -14.79 16.89
CA TRP A 221 2.51 -14.23 17.66
C TRP A 221 3.72 -15.16 17.69
N GLN A 222 3.51 -16.46 17.96
CA GLN A 222 4.60 -17.45 18.01
C GLN A 222 5.33 -17.56 16.67
N ALA A 223 4.60 -17.58 15.55
CA ALA A 223 5.19 -17.59 14.23
C ALA A 223 6.06 -16.34 13.99
N GLY A 224 5.58 -15.13 14.37
CA GLY A 224 6.38 -13.91 14.31
C GLY A 224 7.66 -14.03 15.17
N GLN A 225 7.55 -14.52 16.41
CA GLN A 225 8.73 -14.65 17.29
C GLN A 225 9.73 -15.71 16.79
N ALA A 226 9.26 -16.75 16.10
CA ALA A 226 10.15 -17.80 15.58
C ALA A 226 11.15 -17.28 14.52
N VAL A 227 10.82 -16.17 13.83
CA VAL A 227 11.69 -15.56 12.83
C VAL A 227 12.36 -14.27 13.31
N ARG A 228 12.20 -13.91 14.58
CA ARG A 228 12.90 -12.76 15.19
C ARG A 228 14.43 -12.98 15.13
N GLY A 229 15.15 -11.93 14.77
CA GLY A 229 16.61 -11.99 14.56
C GLY A 229 17.00 -12.51 13.16
N GLN A 230 16.06 -13.08 12.40
CA GLN A 230 16.29 -13.55 11.04
C GLN A 230 15.52 -12.73 9.98
N TRP A 231 14.20 -12.57 10.16
CA TRP A 231 13.37 -11.80 9.22
C TRP A 231 13.25 -10.34 9.64
N PHE A 232 13.38 -10.07 10.91
CA PHE A 232 13.35 -8.73 11.46
C PHE A 232 14.20 -8.62 12.73
N VAL A 233 14.60 -7.39 13.06
CA VAL A 233 15.35 -7.04 14.29
C VAL A 233 14.70 -5.88 15.01
N GLY A 234 15.00 -5.75 16.30
CA GLY A 234 14.43 -4.67 17.12
C GLY A 234 13.03 -4.98 17.61
N ASP A 235 12.35 -3.95 18.08
CA ASP A 235 11.02 -4.00 18.63
C ASP A 235 10.34 -2.64 18.54
N PHE A 236 8.99 -2.61 18.50
CA PHE A 236 8.17 -1.42 18.51
C PHE A 236 8.65 -0.33 17.53
N LEU A 237 9.11 0.83 18.03
CA LEU A 237 9.55 1.98 17.21
C LEU A 237 10.88 1.75 16.48
N PHE A 238 11.64 0.73 16.86
CA PHE A 238 12.98 0.43 16.31
C PHE A 238 13.01 -0.91 15.58
N CYS A 239 11.86 -1.38 15.13
CA CYS A 239 11.79 -2.59 14.33
C CYS A 239 12.27 -2.28 12.91
N ASP A 240 13.19 -3.10 12.38
CA ASP A 240 13.60 -3.09 10.98
C ASP A 240 13.38 -4.47 10.39
N ILE A 241 12.64 -4.52 9.29
CA ILE A 241 12.41 -5.73 8.53
C ILE A 241 13.63 -5.98 7.65
N VAL A 242 14.32 -7.08 7.92
CA VAL A 242 15.52 -7.50 7.22
C VAL A 242 15.17 -8.29 5.96
N LYS A 243 14.16 -9.16 6.06
CA LYS A 243 13.66 -9.95 4.92
C LYS A 243 12.34 -9.39 4.43
N ARG A 244 12.25 -9.20 3.10
CA ARG A 244 11.14 -8.51 2.46
C ARG A 244 10.60 -9.30 1.29
N ASN A 245 9.29 -9.35 1.18
CA ASN A 245 8.63 -10.01 0.06
C ASN A 245 8.42 -9.02 -1.09
N PHE A 246 9.31 -9.07 -2.09
CA PHE A 246 9.22 -8.25 -3.30
C PHE A 246 8.40 -8.91 -4.42
N ASP A 247 7.76 -10.03 -4.15
CA ASP A 247 6.90 -10.73 -5.09
C ASP A 247 5.58 -9.97 -5.24
N ILE A 248 5.51 -9.12 -6.26
CA ILE A 248 4.29 -8.38 -6.65
C ILE A 248 3.60 -9.01 -7.87
N GLY A 249 4.04 -10.18 -8.31
CA GLY A 249 3.49 -10.91 -9.45
C GLY A 249 3.75 -10.26 -10.82
N TRP A 250 4.83 -9.47 -10.96
CA TRP A 250 5.11 -8.80 -12.24
C TRP A 250 5.78 -9.70 -13.26
N ASP A 251 6.45 -10.75 -12.85
CA ASP A 251 7.21 -11.68 -13.67
C ASP A 251 6.39 -12.89 -14.14
N ASP A 252 5.62 -13.50 -13.27
CA ASP A 252 4.83 -14.70 -13.58
C ASP A 252 3.30 -14.49 -13.46
N GLY A 253 2.86 -13.35 -12.93
CA GLY A 253 1.45 -13.02 -12.70
C GLY A 253 0.87 -13.59 -11.42
N PHE A 254 1.69 -14.11 -10.50
CA PHE A 254 1.26 -14.71 -9.25
C PHE A 254 2.03 -14.16 -8.07
N VAL A 255 1.42 -14.21 -6.89
CA VAL A 255 2.07 -13.88 -5.61
C VAL A 255 2.06 -15.09 -4.70
N THR A 256 3.24 -15.39 -4.16
CA THR A 256 3.47 -16.49 -3.23
C THR A 256 3.59 -15.94 -1.80
N PRO A 257 2.75 -16.42 -0.85
CA PRO A 257 2.86 -16.03 0.53
C PRO A 257 4.10 -16.64 1.20
N TRP A 258 4.65 -15.93 2.17
CA TRP A 258 5.74 -16.46 2.96
C TRP A 258 5.22 -17.21 4.19
N ILE A 259 5.57 -18.49 4.27
CA ILE A 259 5.20 -19.36 5.39
C ILE A 259 6.37 -19.42 6.37
N VAL A 260 6.11 -19.18 7.64
CA VAL A 260 7.13 -19.28 8.70
C VAL A 260 7.50 -20.75 8.89
N PRO A 261 8.80 -21.12 8.75
CA PRO A 261 9.24 -22.49 8.94
C PRO A 261 8.95 -23.01 10.35
N GLY A 262 8.54 -24.26 10.47
CA GLY A 262 8.37 -24.92 11.77
C GLY A 262 7.17 -24.45 12.59
N THR A 263 6.24 -23.72 12.03
CA THR A 263 4.99 -23.36 12.72
C THR A 263 4.16 -24.61 12.97
N GLY A 264 3.89 -24.90 14.26
CA GLY A 264 3.15 -26.10 14.66
C GLY A 264 1.77 -26.19 14.02
N GLY A 265 1.39 -27.42 13.61
CA GLY A 265 0.09 -27.68 12.97
C GLY A 265 0.01 -27.34 11.45
N CYS A 266 1.09 -26.81 10.88
CA CYS A 266 1.14 -26.36 9.47
C CYS A 266 2.22 -27.08 8.62
N SER A 267 2.87 -28.13 9.13
CA SER A 267 4.07 -28.75 8.52
C SER A 267 3.87 -29.25 7.08
N ASP A 268 2.65 -29.65 6.72
CA ASP A 268 2.37 -30.27 5.41
C ASP A 268 1.58 -29.35 4.48
N ALA A 269 1.40 -28.07 4.86
CA ALA A 269 0.58 -27.14 4.09
C ALA A 269 1.40 -26.49 2.95
N SER A 270 0.93 -26.65 1.72
CA SER A 270 1.49 -25.91 0.58
C SER A 270 0.96 -24.48 0.55
N PRO A 271 1.80 -23.48 0.21
CA PRO A 271 1.39 -22.10 0.03
C PRO A 271 0.20 -21.96 -0.93
N ALA A 272 -0.74 -21.10 -0.61
CA ALA A 272 -1.83 -20.75 -1.50
C ALA A 272 -1.41 -19.57 -2.39
N ILE A 273 -1.01 -19.86 -3.61
CA ILE A 273 -0.55 -18.88 -4.59
C ILE A 273 -1.75 -18.29 -5.32
N TYR A 274 -1.78 -16.96 -5.49
CA TYR A 274 -2.87 -16.26 -6.18
C TYR A 274 -2.38 -15.45 -7.36
N ALA A 275 -3.17 -15.48 -8.44
CA ALA A 275 -2.98 -14.61 -9.57
C ALA A 275 -3.28 -13.14 -9.20
N VAL A 276 -2.44 -12.23 -9.69
CA VAL A 276 -2.69 -10.79 -9.57
C VAL A 276 -3.81 -10.34 -10.51
N PRO A 277 -4.57 -9.28 -10.15
CA PRO A 277 -5.58 -8.72 -11.04
C PRO A 277 -4.97 -8.29 -12.37
N SER A 278 -5.66 -8.59 -13.47
CA SER A 278 -5.21 -8.29 -14.84
C SER A 278 -6.32 -7.61 -15.63
N LEU A 279 -5.92 -6.76 -16.58
CA LEU A 279 -6.85 -6.13 -17.54
C LEU A 279 -7.05 -6.97 -18.81
N SER A 280 -6.46 -8.15 -18.91
CA SER A 280 -6.48 -8.97 -20.13
C SER A 280 -7.88 -9.42 -20.52
N ALA A 281 -8.73 -9.75 -19.56
CA ALA A 281 -10.11 -10.20 -19.79
C ALA A 281 -11.04 -9.11 -20.37
N LEU A 282 -10.67 -7.82 -20.25
CA LEU A 282 -11.46 -6.73 -20.83
C LEU A 282 -11.55 -6.81 -22.36
N ARG A 283 -10.58 -7.46 -23.01
CA ARG A 283 -10.55 -7.68 -24.46
C ARG A 283 -11.72 -8.53 -24.95
N GLU A 284 -12.25 -9.40 -24.10
CA GLU A 284 -13.45 -10.23 -24.43
C GLU A 284 -14.68 -9.35 -24.68
N TYR A 285 -14.74 -8.18 -24.02
CA TYR A 285 -15.77 -7.17 -24.20
C TYR A 285 -15.39 -6.12 -25.26
N GLY A 286 -14.19 -6.21 -25.86
CA GLY A 286 -13.67 -5.21 -26.79
C GLY A 286 -13.23 -3.89 -26.12
N PHE A 287 -13.05 -3.89 -24.79
CA PHE A 287 -12.53 -2.73 -24.07
C PHE A 287 -11.00 -2.74 -23.96
N SER A 288 -10.43 -1.55 -23.96
CA SER A 288 -9.06 -1.28 -23.56
C SER A 288 -9.04 -0.22 -22.47
N VAL A 289 -8.17 -0.42 -21.49
CA VAL A 289 -8.01 0.52 -20.37
C VAL A 289 -6.51 0.77 -20.17
N LYS A 290 -6.12 2.04 -20.25
CA LYS A 290 -4.78 2.49 -19.88
C LYS A 290 -4.82 3.06 -18.47
N TYR A 291 -3.94 2.59 -17.59
CA TYR A 291 -3.80 3.06 -16.23
C TYR A 291 -2.43 3.68 -15.99
N GLU A 292 -2.41 4.89 -15.46
CA GLU A 292 -1.21 5.66 -15.19
C GLU A 292 -1.25 6.30 -13.79
N ILE A 293 -0.09 6.39 -13.15
CA ILE A 293 0.13 7.07 -11.87
C ILE A 293 1.01 8.29 -12.13
N GLU A 294 0.58 9.47 -11.67
CA GLU A 294 1.38 10.70 -11.62
C GLU A 294 1.89 10.89 -10.19
N PRO A 295 3.15 10.57 -9.91
CA PRO A 295 3.74 10.77 -8.59
C PRO A 295 3.78 12.24 -8.21
N ARG A 296 3.42 12.57 -6.96
CA ARG A 296 3.43 13.94 -6.43
C ARG A 296 4.18 14.07 -5.11
N GLU A 297 4.65 12.96 -4.57
CA GLU A 297 5.44 12.85 -3.36
C GLU A 297 6.84 13.47 -3.56
N TRP A 298 7.55 13.71 -2.46
CA TRP A 298 8.91 14.26 -2.49
C TRP A 298 9.88 13.27 -3.16
N GLU A 299 9.66 12.00 -2.99
CA GLU A 299 10.46 10.87 -3.46
C GLU A 299 10.36 10.66 -4.99
N ARG A 300 9.36 11.28 -5.64
CA ARG A 300 9.09 11.11 -7.08
C ARG A 300 10.30 11.33 -7.98
N LYS A 301 11.22 12.23 -7.59
CA LYS A 301 12.40 12.54 -8.44
C LYS A 301 13.33 11.34 -8.53
N GLU A 302 13.55 10.68 -7.40
CA GLU A 302 14.39 9.48 -7.32
C GLU A 302 13.74 8.34 -8.10
N ILE A 303 12.46 8.06 -7.86
CA ILE A 303 11.73 6.99 -8.55
C ILE A 303 11.69 7.23 -10.06
N LEU A 304 11.38 8.44 -10.51
CA LEU A 304 11.34 8.76 -11.93
C LEU A 304 12.73 8.71 -12.59
N SER A 305 13.82 8.94 -11.85
CA SER A 305 15.17 8.83 -12.40
C SER A 305 15.59 7.40 -12.76
N ILE A 306 14.95 6.40 -12.14
CA ILE A 306 15.15 4.98 -12.48
C ILE A 306 14.63 4.72 -13.91
N LEU A 307 13.50 5.33 -14.25
CA LEU A 307 12.81 5.10 -15.52
C LEU A 307 13.29 6.04 -16.63
N TYR A 308 13.61 7.27 -16.28
CA TYR A 308 13.84 8.36 -17.21
C TYR A 308 15.18 9.06 -16.92
N PRO A 309 16.28 8.62 -17.53
CA PRO A 309 17.57 9.29 -17.39
C PRO A 309 17.51 10.78 -17.77
N PRO A 310 18.30 11.63 -17.16
CA PRO A 310 18.32 13.07 -17.44
C PRO A 310 18.51 13.37 -18.94
N GLY A 311 17.73 14.30 -19.48
CA GLY A 311 17.87 14.80 -20.87
C GLY A 311 16.95 14.16 -21.92
N ARG A 312 16.13 13.16 -21.57
CA ARG A 312 15.03 12.68 -22.44
C ARG A 312 13.71 13.27 -21.98
N GLY A 313 12.85 13.67 -22.93
CA GLY A 313 11.53 14.25 -22.64
C GLY A 313 10.76 13.41 -21.64
N GLN A 314 10.55 13.97 -20.45
CA GLN A 314 10.07 13.22 -19.29
C GLN A 314 8.55 13.15 -19.32
N THR A 315 8.00 11.97 -19.53
CA THR A 315 6.67 11.69 -19.03
C THR A 315 6.75 11.70 -17.51
N ARG A 316 5.84 12.41 -16.85
CA ARG A 316 5.77 12.46 -15.39
C ARG A 316 4.88 11.35 -14.82
N ARG A 317 4.52 10.37 -15.65
CA ARG A 317 3.58 9.31 -15.32
C ARG A 317 4.23 7.95 -15.42
N ILE A 318 3.80 7.07 -14.57
CA ILE A 318 4.22 5.69 -14.46
C ILE A 318 3.05 4.81 -14.90
N GLU A 319 3.27 3.94 -15.87
CA GLU A 319 2.35 2.85 -16.22
C GLU A 319 2.80 1.60 -15.45
N PRO A 320 2.05 1.13 -14.43
CA PRO A 320 2.49 0.00 -13.61
C PRO A 320 2.88 -1.23 -14.42
N ALA A 321 2.08 -1.61 -15.42
CA ALA A 321 2.34 -2.76 -16.27
C ALA A 321 3.68 -2.70 -17.04
N GLN A 322 4.21 -1.49 -17.28
CA GLN A 322 5.46 -1.30 -18.05
C GLN A 322 6.65 -0.97 -17.14
N HIS A 323 6.40 -0.29 -16.03
CA HIS A 323 7.46 0.37 -15.27
C HIS A 323 7.74 -0.26 -13.90
N PHE A 324 6.76 -0.94 -13.29
CA PHE A 324 6.98 -1.52 -11.96
C PHE A 324 8.08 -2.56 -11.95
N GLY A 325 8.21 -3.37 -12.99
CA GLY A 325 9.31 -4.33 -13.11
C GLY A 325 10.71 -3.69 -12.97
N ALA A 326 10.95 -2.57 -13.66
CA ALA A 326 12.23 -1.87 -13.58
C ALA A 326 12.44 -1.22 -12.20
N ILE A 327 11.38 -0.65 -11.59
CA ILE A 327 11.45 -0.07 -10.25
C ILE A 327 11.73 -1.18 -9.22
N MET A 328 11.06 -2.32 -9.30
CA MET A 328 11.25 -3.44 -8.37
C MET A 328 12.62 -4.09 -8.49
N GLN A 329 13.18 -4.18 -9.70
CA GLN A 329 14.57 -4.61 -9.89
C GLN A 329 15.56 -3.68 -9.18
N TYR A 330 15.34 -2.38 -9.27
CA TYR A 330 16.14 -1.38 -8.55
C TYR A 330 15.99 -1.50 -7.04
N VAL A 331 14.75 -1.59 -6.52
CA VAL A 331 14.44 -1.78 -5.09
C VAL A 331 15.11 -3.04 -4.56
N ARG A 332 14.99 -4.17 -5.27
CA ARG A 332 15.62 -5.43 -4.92
C ARG A 332 17.15 -5.33 -4.89
N ALA A 333 17.75 -4.66 -5.86
CA ALA A 333 19.20 -4.47 -5.90
C ALA A 333 19.67 -3.61 -4.71
N GLN A 334 18.96 -2.56 -4.35
CA GLN A 334 19.23 -1.76 -3.15
C GLN A 334 19.09 -2.60 -1.87
N ALA A 335 18.05 -3.44 -1.78
CA ALA A 335 17.82 -4.30 -0.65
C ALA A 335 18.95 -5.33 -0.49
N ILE A 336 19.35 -5.98 -1.57
CA ILE A 336 20.50 -6.91 -1.57
C ILE A 336 21.79 -6.21 -1.14
N HIS A 337 22.05 -5.01 -1.64
CA HIS A 337 23.21 -4.22 -1.24
C HIS A 337 23.18 -3.87 0.26
N ARG A 338 22.02 -3.57 0.81
CA ARG A 338 21.87 -3.16 2.22
C ARG A 338 21.86 -4.32 3.20
N TYR A 339 21.13 -5.38 2.87
CA TYR A 339 20.86 -6.49 3.80
C TYR A 339 21.56 -7.80 3.40
N GLY A 340 21.96 -7.96 2.16
CA GLY A 340 22.53 -9.21 1.63
C GLY A 340 21.56 -9.99 0.75
N THR A 341 22.07 -11.02 0.07
CA THR A 341 21.32 -11.83 -0.92
C THR A 341 20.19 -12.67 -0.34
N TYR A 342 20.09 -12.76 0.98
CA TYR A 342 19.01 -13.49 1.69
C TYR A 342 17.75 -12.63 1.92
N VAL A 343 17.77 -11.38 1.50
CA VAL A 343 16.71 -10.40 1.83
C VAL A 343 15.33 -10.79 1.30
N ASP A 344 15.26 -11.45 0.16
CA ASP A 344 14.04 -11.85 -0.54
C ASP A 344 13.83 -13.37 -0.63
N ASP A 345 14.52 -14.12 0.20
CA ASP A 345 14.36 -15.58 0.28
C ASP A 345 14.05 -16.00 1.73
N PRO A 346 12.81 -16.46 2.02
CA PRO A 346 12.43 -16.88 3.37
C PRO A 346 13.18 -18.12 3.86
N THR A 347 13.79 -18.92 2.97
CA THR A 347 14.44 -20.17 3.30
C THR A 347 15.92 -20.00 3.69
N LEU A 348 16.57 -18.96 3.19
CA LEU A 348 17.97 -18.70 3.51
C LEU A 348 18.12 -18.15 4.93
N PRO A 349 19.10 -18.61 5.71
CA PRO A 349 19.38 -18.01 7.00
C PRO A 349 19.93 -16.59 6.81
N SER A 350 19.43 -15.64 7.60
CA SER A 350 20.10 -14.35 7.73
C SER A 350 21.34 -14.52 8.59
N PRO A 351 22.50 -13.97 8.24
CA PRO A 351 23.59 -13.85 9.17
C PRO A 351 23.10 -13.02 10.36
N VAL A 352 23.51 -13.42 11.58
CA VAL A 352 23.12 -12.72 12.82
C VAL A 352 23.11 -11.22 12.58
N ALA A 353 21.96 -10.60 12.80
CA ALA A 353 21.63 -9.24 12.39
C ALA A 353 22.81 -8.29 12.64
N PRO A 354 23.21 -7.48 11.66
CA PRO A 354 24.22 -6.45 11.88
C PRO A 354 23.73 -5.59 13.04
N GLN A 355 24.57 -5.40 14.03
CA GLN A 355 24.31 -4.47 15.14
C GLN A 355 23.84 -3.17 14.49
N LEU A 356 22.70 -2.66 14.90
CA LEU A 356 22.07 -1.45 14.39
C LEU A 356 23.11 -0.32 14.27
N ALA A 357 23.79 -0.24 13.14
CA ALA A 357 24.46 0.97 12.75
C ALA A 357 23.33 1.97 12.45
N VAL A 358 23.23 2.99 13.30
CA VAL A 358 22.36 4.15 13.06
C VAL A 358 22.81 4.75 11.75
N VAL A 359 22.20 4.31 10.64
CA VAL A 359 22.44 4.89 9.32
C VAL A 359 21.73 6.23 9.32
N LYS A 360 22.51 7.31 9.49
CA LYS A 360 22.05 8.66 9.15
C LYS A 360 21.53 8.62 7.71
N PRO A 361 20.36 9.25 7.43
CA PRO A 361 19.89 9.37 6.05
C PRO A 361 20.98 10.02 5.20
N ALA A 362 21.25 9.44 4.04
CA ALA A 362 22.20 9.99 3.05
C ALA A 362 21.66 11.33 2.54
N GLY A 363 22.20 12.42 3.07
CA GLY A 363 21.82 13.78 2.69
C GLY A 363 22.35 14.77 3.71
N THR A 364 23.63 14.99 3.69
CA THR A 364 24.45 16.18 4.01
C THR A 364 25.82 15.76 4.57
N GLU A 365 26.67 15.20 3.73
CA GLU A 365 28.10 15.28 3.96
C GLU A 365 28.61 16.62 3.42
N THR A 366 28.63 17.63 4.26
CA THR A 366 29.62 18.71 4.12
C THR A 366 30.95 18.10 4.50
N ALA A 367 31.83 17.94 3.53
CA ALA A 367 33.21 17.54 3.71
C ALA A 367 33.94 18.56 4.60
N VAL A 368 34.12 18.25 5.87
CA VAL A 368 35.07 18.91 6.73
C VAL A 368 36.42 18.22 6.49
N ALA A 369 37.24 18.82 5.68
CA ALA A 369 38.64 18.43 5.51
C ALA A 369 39.33 18.49 6.87
N GLN A 370 39.74 17.34 7.41
CA GLN A 370 40.68 17.27 8.53
C GLN A 370 42.10 17.51 8.00
N SER A 371 42.66 18.65 8.32
CA SER A 371 44.12 18.91 8.21
C SER A 371 44.87 18.23 9.35
N PRO A 372 46.09 17.75 9.11
CA PRO A 372 46.86 17.05 10.13
C PRO A 372 47.42 18.02 11.18
N VAL A 373 47.38 17.58 12.43
CA VAL A 373 47.93 18.25 13.58
C VAL A 373 49.47 18.24 13.47
N ALA A 374 50.06 19.43 13.29
CA ALA A 374 51.47 19.66 13.55
C ALA A 374 51.63 20.33 14.93
N THR A 375 52.42 19.71 15.77
CA THR A 375 52.86 20.18 17.08
C THR A 375 53.80 21.36 16.94
N GLY A 376 53.58 22.41 17.76
CA GLY A 376 54.68 23.19 18.33
C GLY A 376 54.71 24.68 18.02
N ALA A 377 54.73 25.41 19.12
CA ALA A 377 55.28 26.72 19.38
C ALA A 377 54.35 27.93 19.50
N SER A 378 54.34 28.42 20.72
CA SER A 378 53.79 29.69 21.20
C SER A 378 54.41 30.92 20.52
N LEU A 379 53.60 31.98 20.33
CA LEU A 379 53.95 33.38 20.65
C LEU A 379 52.81 34.34 20.23
N GLY A 380 52.28 35.02 21.20
CA GLY A 380 52.13 36.46 21.28
C GLY A 380 51.08 37.22 20.41
N MET A 381 50.06 37.73 21.12
CA MET A 381 49.41 39.05 21.00
C MET A 381 49.09 39.64 19.60
N GLN A 382 47.83 39.91 19.30
CA GLN A 382 47.19 41.23 19.43
C GLN A 382 45.78 41.25 18.77
N SER A 383 44.95 42.02 19.40
CA SER A 383 43.58 42.36 19.07
C SER A 383 43.43 43.09 17.73
N GLN A 384 42.35 42.83 17.00
CA GLN A 384 41.55 43.92 16.39
C GLN A 384 40.13 43.44 16.04
N ALA A 385 39.20 44.24 16.50
CA ALA A 385 37.77 44.13 16.20
C ALA A 385 37.48 44.69 14.80
N ALA A 386 36.60 44.00 14.06
CA ALA A 386 35.86 44.66 12.99
C ALA A 386 34.41 44.09 12.97
N ARG A 387 33.49 45.02 13.14
CA ARG A 387 32.02 44.88 12.91
C ARG A 387 31.76 44.89 11.42
N GLU A 388 30.79 44.12 10.96
CA GLU A 388 29.91 44.43 9.81
C GLU A 388 28.74 43.48 9.88
N GLU A 389 27.63 43.99 10.17
CA GLU A 389 26.44 44.50 9.45
C GLU A 389 25.57 43.40 8.81
N THR A 390 24.44 43.22 9.49
CA THR A 390 23.21 42.54 9.05
C THR A 390 22.64 43.20 7.78
N ARG A 391 22.32 42.39 6.77
CA ARG A 391 21.42 42.79 5.69
C ARG A 391 20.25 41.78 5.62
N SER A 392 19.12 42.23 6.12
CA SER A 392 17.81 41.68 5.95
C SER A 392 17.34 41.88 4.49
N GLY A 393 17.04 40.79 3.80
CA GLY A 393 16.35 40.81 2.50
C GLY A 393 14.97 40.27 2.65
N ARG A 394 13.95 41.14 2.71
CA ARG A 394 12.55 40.82 2.56
C ARG A 394 12.27 40.53 1.09
N TYR A 395 11.69 39.38 0.79
CA TYR A 395 10.95 39.16 -0.46
C TYR A 395 9.46 39.19 -0.19
N GLY A 396 8.80 40.19 -0.83
CA GLY A 396 7.36 40.36 -0.80
C GLY A 396 6.63 39.29 -1.62
N TYR A 397 5.53 38.82 -1.09
CA TYR A 397 4.53 38.05 -1.81
C TYR A 397 3.49 39.04 -2.36
N GLU A 398 3.39 39.12 -3.69
CA GLU A 398 2.22 39.71 -4.34
C GLU A 398 1.08 38.72 -4.36
N GLY A 399 -0.08 39.16 -3.94
CA GLY A 399 -1.31 38.40 -3.83
C GLY A 399 -1.97 38.19 -5.19
N VAL A 400 -2.48 36.99 -5.39
CA VAL A 400 -3.51 36.69 -6.40
C VAL A 400 -4.76 36.25 -5.64
N GLU A 401 -5.83 37.01 -5.79
CA GLU A 401 -7.15 36.74 -5.22
C GLU A 401 -7.77 35.45 -5.80
N PRO A 402 -8.50 34.66 -5.02
CA PRO A 402 -9.17 33.47 -5.49
C PRO A 402 -10.59 33.79 -6.00
N ALA A 403 -10.89 33.26 -7.19
CA ALA A 403 -12.24 33.22 -7.72
C ALA A 403 -13.15 32.33 -6.84
N SER A 404 -14.29 32.86 -6.49
CA SER A 404 -15.35 32.23 -5.70
C SER A 404 -16.01 31.06 -6.42
N GLY A 405 -16.14 29.90 -5.72
CA GLY A 405 -16.92 28.76 -6.19
C GLY A 405 -16.82 27.54 -5.31
N GLY A 406 -17.81 27.31 -4.45
CA GLY A 406 -18.19 25.98 -3.97
C GLY A 406 -17.45 25.41 -2.77
N ALA A 407 -17.97 25.63 -1.57
CA ALA A 407 -17.47 25.06 -0.32
C ALA A 407 -17.66 23.55 -0.23
N GLY A 408 -16.60 22.78 -0.42
CA GLY A 408 -16.46 21.43 0.09
C GLY A 408 -15.71 21.49 1.43
N ARG A 409 -16.36 21.15 2.53
CA ARG A 409 -15.76 21.12 3.87
C ARG A 409 -14.70 20.03 3.92
N GLY A 410 -13.42 20.40 3.77
CA GLY A 410 -12.31 19.56 4.22
C GLY A 410 -12.29 19.56 5.75
N GLN A 411 -12.49 18.41 6.37
CA GLN A 411 -12.24 18.24 7.80
C GLN A 411 -10.76 18.50 8.07
N LYS A 412 -10.45 19.59 8.74
CA LYS A 412 -9.14 19.79 9.38
C LYS A 412 -9.07 18.83 10.56
N LEU A 413 -8.05 17.97 10.58
CA LEU A 413 -7.69 17.21 11.78
C LEU A 413 -7.46 18.22 12.91
N THR A 414 -8.21 18.09 14.00
CA THR A 414 -8.07 18.93 15.18
C THR A 414 -6.98 18.35 16.09
N THR A 415 -6.45 19.17 17.00
CA THR A 415 -5.47 18.73 18.01
C THR A 415 -6.02 17.58 18.86
N ASN A 416 -7.33 17.45 18.99
CA ASN A 416 -7.99 16.34 19.65
C ASN A 416 -7.86 15.03 18.85
N ASP A 417 -7.83 15.08 17.52
CA ASP A 417 -7.66 13.87 16.71
C ASP A 417 -6.25 13.27 16.89
N VAL A 418 -5.24 14.14 17.09
CA VAL A 418 -3.86 13.72 17.36
C VAL A 418 -3.73 13.17 18.79
N LEU A 419 -4.42 13.73 19.76
CA LEU A 419 -4.45 13.23 21.14
C LEU A 419 -5.25 11.93 21.26
N THR A 420 -6.34 11.77 20.54
CA THR A 420 -7.08 10.51 20.43
C THR A 420 -6.21 9.40 19.82
N PHE A 421 -5.34 9.75 18.87
CA PHE A 421 -4.34 8.82 18.31
C PHE A 421 -3.34 8.35 19.37
N ALA A 422 -2.87 9.24 20.24
CA ALA A 422 -1.92 8.90 21.30
C ALA A 422 -2.58 8.08 22.44
N TYR A 423 -3.83 8.36 22.79
CA TYR A 423 -4.57 7.64 23.82
C TYR A 423 -4.97 6.23 23.39
N PHE A 424 -5.35 6.03 22.13
CA PHE A 424 -5.63 4.68 21.59
C PHE A 424 -4.39 3.78 21.53
N TRP A 425 -3.21 4.36 21.58
CA TRP A 425 -1.93 3.64 21.51
C TRP A 425 -1.41 3.19 22.88
N LEU A 426 -1.79 3.86 23.95
CA LEU A 426 -1.29 3.61 25.31
C LEU A 426 -2.08 2.56 26.11
N GLY A 427 -3.17 2.02 25.54
CA GLY A 427 -3.80 0.78 26.05
C GLY A 427 -4.20 0.80 27.51
N GLU A 428 -4.95 1.81 27.96
CA GLU A 428 -5.70 1.68 29.19
C GLU A 428 -7.17 1.38 28.86
N GLU A 429 -7.58 0.15 29.10
CA GLU A 429 -9.00 -0.19 29.23
C GLU A 429 -9.49 0.27 30.60
N PRO A 430 -10.74 0.77 30.71
CA PRO A 430 -11.44 0.88 31.97
C PRO A 430 -11.94 -0.49 32.45
#